data_8e38b3af594a65a5562f9ed4beec61d8
#
_entry.id   8e38b3af594a65a5562f9ed4beec61d8
#
_cell.length_a   1.000
_cell.length_b   1.000
_cell.length_c   1.000
_cell.angle_alpha   90.00
_cell.angle_beta   90.00
_cell.angle_gamma   90.00
#
_symmetry.space_group_name_H-M   'P 1'
#
loop_
_entity.id
_entity.type
_entity.pdbx_description
1 polymer ?
#
loop_
_entity_poly.entity_id
_entity_poly.type
_entity_poly.pdbx_seq_one_letter_code
_entity_poly.pdbx_strand_id
1 'polypeptide(L)'
;MNASRWKLFLEWGSILSLIACAYWIFMLTPIETSQGFSQKIMYLHVPTVIVTYLAFFIVFAFSIAYLWKRDLMFDRIAKSSAEIGLLFCALVLISGAVWGRPTWGTYWVWDARLTTTLLLFLIFMGYFLLRMSTEDRDKESRLAAVIGIIAVSYTHLTLPTIE
;
A
#
# COMPACT_ATOMS: atom_id res chain seq x y z
N MET A 1 -24.51 -19.87 -11.46
CA MET A 1 -23.08 -20.19 -11.21
C MET A 1 -22.81 -19.92 -9.75
N ASN A 2 -22.46 -20.95 -8.94
CA ASN A 2 -22.39 -20.82 -7.47
C ASN A 2 -21.26 -19.84 -7.05
N ALA A 3 -21.53 -18.97 -6.07
CA ALA A 3 -20.58 -17.97 -5.55
C ALA A 3 -19.21 -18.57 -5.15
N SER A 4 -19.17 -19.86 -4.74
CA SER A 4 -17.94 -20.60 -4.44
C SER A 4 -17.06 -20.85 -5.68
N ARG A 5 -17.66 -21.21 -6.83
CA ARG A 5 -16.90 -21.46 -8.08
C ARG A 5 -16.32 -20.17 -8.66
N TRP A 6 -17.02 -19.06 -8.49
CA TRP A 6 -16.55 -17.75 -8.94
C TRP A 6 -15.35 -17.26 -8.11
N LYS A 7 -15.39 -17.48 -6.79
CA LYS A 7 -14.23 -17.20 -5.91
C LYS A 7 -13.01 -18.01 -6.32
N LEU A 8 -13.15 -19.33 -6.47
CA LEU A 8 -12.05 -20.18 -6.93
C LEU A 8 -11.48 -19.75 -8.29
N PHE A 9 -12.35 -19.37 -9.23
CA PHE A 9 -11.91 -18.88 -10.54
C PHE A 9 -11.08 -17.61 -10.42
N LEU A 10 -11.49 -16.65 -9.57
CA LEU A 10 -10.75 -15.41 -9.33
C LEU A 10 -9.43 -15.67 -8.60
N GLU A 11 -9.40 -16.57 -7.61
CA GLU A 11 -8.21 -16.94 -6.87
C GLU A 11 -7.16 -17.58 -7.79
N TRP A 12 -7.52 -18.62 -8.53
CA TRP A 12 -6.61 -19.27 -9.46
C TRP A 12 -6.21 -18.38 -10.62
N GLY A 13 -7.14 -17.60 -11.15
CA GLY A 13 -6.86 -16.62 -12.21
C GLY A 13 -5.84 -15.56 -11.77
N SER A 14 -5.95 -15.05 -10.55
CA SER A 14 -4.99 -14.09 -10.01
C SER A 14 -3.61 -14.71 -9.77
N ILE A 15 -3.54 -15.92 -9.22
CA ILE A 15 -2.28 -16.65 -9.02
C ILE A 15 -1.58 -16.91 -10.36
N LEU A 16 -2.31 -17.45 -11.34
CA LEU A 16 -1.76 -17.73 -12.67
C LEU A 16 -1.29 -16.46 -13.39
N SER A 17 -2.04 -15.36 -13.29
CA SER A 17 -1.63 -14.09 -13.88
C SER A 17 -0.37 -13.53 -13.23
N LEU A 18 -0.23 -13.62 -11.91
CA LEU A 18 0.99 -13.21 -11.20
C LEU A 18 2.21 -14.05 -11.62
N ILE A 19 2.05 -15.36 -11.73
CA ILE A 19 3.13 -16.26 -12.21
C ILE A 19 3.52 -15.91 -13.66
N ALA A 20 2.53 -15.71 -14.53
CA ALA A 20 2.77 -15.35 -15.92
C ALA A 20 3.48 -13.98 -16.04
N CYS A 21 3.05 -12.97 -15.27
CA CYS A 21 3.70 -11.66 -15.22
C CYS A 21 5.14 -11.77 -14.70
N ALA A 22 5.36 -12.52 -13.62
CA ALA A 22 6.70 -12.74 -13.09
C ALA A 22 7.61 -13.43 -14.13
N TYR A 23 7.12 -14.49 -14.78
CA TYR A 23 7.87 -15.16 -15.84
C TYR A 23 8.22 -14.19 -16.98
N TRP A 24 7.24 -13.40 -17.45
CA TRP A 24 7.46 -12.39 -18.50
C TRP A 24 8.54 -11.38 -18.11
N ILE A 25 8.42 -10.80 -16.92
CA ILE A 25 9.35 -9.78 -16.42
C ILE A 25 10.79 -10.33 -16.30
N PHE A 26 10.94 -11.48 -15.65
CA PHE A 26 12.28 -11.98 -15.34
C PHE A 26 12.94 -12.73 -16.48
N MET A 27 12.17 -13.44 -17.32
CA MET A 27 12.72 -14.30 -18.37
C MET A 27 12.66 -13.68 -19.76
N LEU A 28 11.60 -12.96 -20.11
CA LEU A 28 11.39 -12.48 -21.49
C LEU A 28 11.71 -11.00 -21.67
N THR A 29 11.66 -10.17 -20.63
CA THR A 29 12.00 -8.75 -20.76
C THR A 29 13.52 -8.58 -20.94
N PRO A 30 13.99 -7.84 -21.95
CA PRO A 30 15.41 -7.56 -22.15
C PRO A 30 15.99 -6.79 -20.96
N ILE A 31 17.29 -6.96 -20.75
CA ILE A 31 18.02 -6.20 -19.71
C ILE A 31 18.32 -4.81 -20.25
N GLU A 32 17.95 -3.80 -19.48
CA GLU A 32 18.19 -2.40 -19.82
C GLU A 32 19.68 -2.05 -19.63
N THR A 33 20.22 -1.22 -20.51
CA THR A 33 21.68 -0.99 -20.59
C THR A 33 22.23 -0.11 -19.46
N SER A 34 21.42 0.81 -18.90
CA SER A 34 21.87 1.74 -17.86
C SER A 34 21.67 1.20 -16.44
N GLN A 35 20.55 0.53 -16.17
CA GLN A 35 20.20 0.02 -14.83
C GLN A 35 20.42 -1.50 -14.69
N GLY A 36 20.69 -2.20 -15.79
CA GLY A 36 20.92 -3.62 -15.78
C GLY A 36 19.71 -4.43 -15.27
N PHE A 37 19.97 -5.48 -14.54
CA PHE A 37 18.93 -6.37 -14.00
C PHE A 37 18.01 -5.67 -12.98
N SER A 38 18.49 -4.64 -12.29
CA SER A 38 17.71 -3.93 -11.25
C SER A 38 16.48 -3.22 -11.79
N GLN A 39 16.47 -2.84 -13.06
CA GLN A 39 15.30 -2.26 -13.72
C GLN A 39 14.08 -3.21 -13.67
N LYS A 40 14.29 -4.53 -13.67
CA LYS A 40 13.19 -5.51 -13.58
C LYS A 40 12.38 -5.38 -12.28
N ILE A 41 13.00 -4.89 -11.20
CA ILE A 41 12.32 -4.63 -9.93
C ILE A 41 11.27 -3.54 -10.08
N MET A 42 11.50 -2.54 -10.95
CA MET A 42 10.55 -1.46 -11.20
C MET A 42 9.21 -1.95 -11.75
N TYR A 43 9.20 -3.02 -12.54
CA TYR A 43 7.94 -3.60 -13.05
C TYR A 43 7.06 -4.19 -11.95
N LEU A 44 7.63 -4.54 -10.79
CA LEU A 44 6.89 -4.95 -9.60
C LEU A 44 6.65 -3.77 -8.66
N HIS A 45 7.64 -2.90 -8.50
CA HIS A 45 7.58 -1.77 -7.58
C HIS A 45 6.49 -0.77 -7.97
N VAL A 46 6.43 -0.33 -9.22
CA VAL A 46 5.47 0.70 -9.68
C VAL A 46 4.01 0.26 -9.50
N PRO A 47 3.58 -0.94 -9.91
CA PRO A 47 2.22 -1.40 -9.63
C PRO A 47 1.92 -1.49 -8.13
N THR A 48 2.88 -1.92 -7.29
CA THR A 48 2.66 -1.97 -5.84
C THR A 48 2.48 -0.57 -5.23
N VAL A 49 3.20 0.43 -5.73
CA VAL A 49 3.02 1.84 -5.35
C VAL A 49 1.61 2.32 -5.70
N ILE A 50 1.14 2.04 -6.94
CA ILE A 50 -0.21 2.44 -7.39
C ILE A 50 -1.29 1.82 -6.49
N VAL A 51 -1.18 0.52 -6.19
CA VAL A 51 -2.13 -0.16 -5.28
C VAL A 51 -2.09 0.44 -3.89
N THR A 52 -0.91 0.77 -3.37
CA THR A 52 -0.73 1.41 -2.05
C THR A 52 -1.45 2.75 -1.99
N TYR A 53 -1.23 3.62 -3.00
CA TYR A 53 -1.91 4.92 -3.05
C TYR A 53 -3.42 4.79 -3.17
N LEU A 54 -3.90 3.89 -4.03
CA LEU A 54 -5.34 3.64 -4.19
C LEU A 54 -5.97 3.15 -2.88
N ALA A 55 -5.33 2.20 -2.20
CA ALA A 55 -5.81 1.67 -0.93
C ALA A 55 -5.90 2.76 0.14
N PHE A 56 -4.86 3.58 0.30
CA PHE A 56 -4.89 4.68 1.28
C PHE A 56 -5.84 5.80 0.89
N PHE A 57 -6.03 6.08 -0.40
CA PHE A 57 -7.06 7.01 -0.85
C PHE A 57 -8.47 6.52 -0.47
N ILE A 58 -8.73 5.22 -0.60
CA ILE A 58 -9.99 4.60 -0.15
C ILE A 58 -10.13 4.73 1.37
N VAL A 59 -9.07 4.47 2.15
CA VAL A 59 -9.09 4.70 3.61
C VAL A 59 -9.49 6.13 3.93
N PHE A 60 -8.87 7.11 3.28
CA PHE A 60 -9.16 8.53 3.49
C PHE A 60 -10.62 8.86 3.20
N ALA A 61 -11.11 8.50 2.01
CA ALA A 61 -12.47 8.80 1.58
C ALA A 61 -13.53 8.15 2.49
N PHE A 62 -13.34 6.86 2.82
CA PHE A 62 -14.29 6.13 3.65
C PHE A 62 -14.19 6.48 5.14
N SER A 63 -13.03 6.92 5.62
CA SER A 63 -12.91 7.50 6.98
C SER A 63 -13.69 8.79 7.12
N ILE A 64 -13.64 9.69 6.13
CA ILE A 64 -14.45 10.90 6.10
C ILE A 64 -15.94 10.54 6.04
N ALA A 65 -16.34 9.62 5.16
CA ALA A 65 -17.71 9.17 5.03
C ALA A 65 -18.24 8.57 6.35
N TYR A 66 -17.42 7.79 7.05
CA TYR A 66 -17.76 7.25 8.36
C TYR A 66 -17.96 8.34 9.41
N LEU A 67 -17.07 9.32 9.50
CA LEU A 67 -17.23 10.42 10.46
C LEU A 67 -18.50 11.25 10.19
N TRP A 68 -18.90 11.36 8.93
CA TRP A 68 -20.11 12.10 8.54
C TRP A 68 -21.39 11.31 8.79
N LYS A 69 -21.45 10.04 8.30
CA LYS A 69 -22.70 9.25 8.30
C LYS A 69 -22.83 8.30 9.48
N ARG A 70 -21.75 8.01 10.20
CA ARG A 70 -21.70 7.07 11.35
C ARG A 70 -22.15 5.65 11.00
N ASP A 71 -22.06 5.26 9.73
CA ASP A 71 -22.37 3.91 9.30
C ASP A 71 -21.10 3.03 9.33
N LEU A 72 -21.16 1.95 10.10
CA LEU A 72 -20.07 0.98 10.27
C LEU A 72 -19.67 0.27 8.96
N MET A 73 -20.49 0.35 7.92
CA MET A 73 -20.10 -0.16 6.60
C MET A 73 -18.89 0.59 6.05
N PHE A 74 -18.86 1.91 6.20
CA PHE A 74 -17.71 2.73 5.76
C PHE A 74 -16.45 2.43 6.56
N ASP A 75 -16.58 2.23 7.88
CA ASP A 75 -15.44 1.81 8.71
C ASP A 75 -14.86 0.45 8.29
N ARG A 76 -15.73 -0.53 7.95
CA ARG A 76 -15.27 -1.84 7.45
C ARG A 76 -14.50 -1.72 6.14
N ILE A 77 -14.98 -0.90 5.20
CA ILE A 77 -14.29 -0.67 3.93
C ILE A 77 -12.94 0.00 4.18
N ALA A 78 -12.90 1.04 5.02
CA ALA A 78 -11.66 1.72 5.37
C ALA A 78 -10.66 0.76 6.02
N LYS A 79 -11.10 -0.08 6.97
CA LYS A 79 -10.27 -1.09 7.64
C LYS A 79 -9.67 -2.10 6.65
N SER A 80 -10.50 -2.70 5.80
CA SER A 80 -10.01 -3.69 4.81
C SER A 80 -9.05 -3.05 3.81
N SER A 81 -9.32 -1.81 3.41
CA SER A 81 -8.40 -1.06 2.52
C SER A 81 -7.08 -0.72 3.23
N ALA A 82 -7.12 -0.41 4.54
CA ALA A 82 -5.92 -0.16 5.33
C ALA A 82 -5.05 -1.43 5.45
N GLU A 83 -5.65 -2.62 5.61
CA GLU A 83 -4.93 -3.90 5.62
C GLU A 83 -4.16 -4.13 4.31
N ILE A 84 -4.82 -3.93 3.18
CA ILE A 84 -4.20 -4.03 1.85
C ILE A 84 -3.12 -2.95 1.71
N GLY A 85 -3.44 -1.71 2.05
CA GLY A 85 -2.51 -0.57 1.97
C GLY A 85 -1.23 -0.80 2.77
N LEU A 86 -1.35 -1.30 3.99
CA LEU A 86 -0.20 -1.59 4.86
C LEU A 86 0.69 -2.69 4.28
N LEU A 87 0.08 -3.79 3.79
CA LEU A 87 0.82 -4.89 3.15
C LEU A 87 1.58 -4.40 1.92
N PHE A 88 0.91 -3.68 1.02
CA PHE A 88 1.55 -3.16 -0.19
C PHE A 88 2.57 -2.06 0.12
N CYS A 89 2.37 -1.24 1.15
CA CYS A 89 3.35 -0.26 1.62
C CYS A 89 4.65 -0.94 2.11
N ALA A 90 4.55 -2.06 2.82
CA ALA A 90 5.72 -2.86 3.19
C ALA A 90 6.47 -3.36 1.94
N LEU A 91 5.74 -3.87 0.93
CA LEU A 91 6.34 -4.31 -0.33
C LEU A 91 7.00 -3.15 -1.09
N VAL A 92 6.42 -1.95 -1.07
CA VAL A 92 7.01 -0.72 -1.64
C VAL A 92 8.33 -0.40 -0.95
N LEU A 93 8.37 -0.40 0.38
CA LEU A 93 9.60 -0.12 1.14
C LEU A 93 10.70 -1.15 0.84
N ILE A 94 10.36 -2.44 0.82
CA ILE A 94 11.33 -3.52 0.54
C ILE A 94 11.83 -3.44 -0.90
N SER A 95 10.93 -3.39 -1.88
CA SER A 95 11.31 -3.37 -3.30
C SER A 95 12.04 -2.08 -3.68
N GLY A 96 11.64 -0.94 -3.09
CA GLY A 96 12.33 0.33 -3.26
C GLY A 96 13.76 0.33 -2.72
N ALA A 97 13.99 -0.26 -1.53
CA ALA A 97 15.31 -0.42 -0.96
C ALA A 97 16.21 -1.33 -1.82
N VAL A 98 15.67 -2.46 -2.31
CA VAL A 98 16.42 -3.38 -3.18
C VAL A 98 16.77 -2.73 -4.51
N TRP A 99 15.85 -1.98 -5.12
CA TRP A 99 16.12 -1.22 -6.34
C TRP A 99 17.09 -0.05 -6.10
N GLY A 100 17.02 0.61 -4.95
CA GLY A 100 17.86 1.74 -4.59
C GLY A 100 19.35 1.39 -4.49
N ARG A 101 19.68 0.19 -4.05
CA ARG A 101 21.07 -0.27 -3.88
C ARG A 101 21.94 -0.10 -5.12
N PRO A 102 21.58 -0.60 -6.30
CA PRO A 102 22.35 -0.42 -7.52
C PRO A 102 22.29 1.01 -8.08
N THR A 103 21.24 1.76 -7.77
CA THR A 103 21.01 3.12 -8.29
C THR A 103 21.76 4.18 -7.48
N TRP A 104 21.74 4.08 -6.14
CA TRP A 104 22.32 5.07 -5.22
C TRP A 104 23.51 4.55 -4.41
N GLY A 105 23.91 3.29 -4.59
CA GLY A 105 24.99 2.66 -3.84
C GLY A 105 24.61 2.24 -2.41
N THR A 106 23.41 2.55 -1.95
CA THR A 106 22.90 2.22 -0.62
C THR A 106 21.44 1.74 -0.69
N TYR A 107 21.03 0.92 0.29
CA TYR A 107 19.64 0.47 0.39
C TYR A 107 18.67 1.56 0.88
N TRP A 108 19.17 2.58 1.54
CA TRP A 108 18.36 3.63 2.15
C TRP A 108 19.04 5.00 2.08
N VAL A 109 18.28 6.00 1.70
CA VAL A 109 18.63 7.41 1.83
C VAL A 109 17.51 8.13 2.57
N TRP A 110 17.87 9.07 3.45
CA TRP A 110 16.91 9.86 4.21
C TRP A 110 16.38 11.03 3.39
N ASP A 111 15.78 10.72 2.25
CA ASP A 111 15.04 11.71 1.48
C ASP A 111 13.58 11.83 1.98
N ALA A 112 12.90 12.90 1.56
CA ALA A 112 11.52 13.15 2.00
C ALA A 112 10.58 12.01 1.57
N ARG A 113 10.78 11.43 0.41
CA ARG A 113 9.94 10.40 -0.19
C ARG A 113 10.00 9.07 0.58
N LEU A 114 11.21 8.57 0.86
CA LEU A 114 11.37 7.33 1.61
C LEU A 114 10.97 7.53 3.08
N THR A 115 11.35 8.66 3.67
CA THR A 115 11.03 8.98 5.06
C THR A 115 9.53 9.11 5.29
N THR A 116 8.79 9.79 4.41
CA THR A 116 7.33 9.94 4.55
C THR A 116 6.60 8.61 4.30
N THR A 117 7.09 7.78 3.37
CA THR A 117 6.52 6.45 3.15
C THR A 117 6.73 5.53 4.36
N LEU A 118 7.93 5.56 4.97
CA LEU A 118 8.19 4.83 6.20
C LEU A 118 7.31 5.32 7.35
N LEU A 119 7.16 6.65 7.49
CA LEU A 119 6.30 7.22 8.52
C LEU A 119 4.84 6.83 8.31
N LEU A 120 4.35 6.84 7.08
CA LEU A 120 3.01 6.36 6.74
C LEU A 120 2.82 4.90 7.17
N PHE A 121 3.78 4.04 6.87
CA PHE A 121 3.77 2.64 7.30
C PHE A 121 3.68 2.52 8.84
N LEU A 122 4.51 3.27 9.58
CA LEU A 122 4.51 3.25 11.05
C LEU A 122 3.20 3.79 11.64
N ILE A 123 2.61 4.83 11.06
CA ILE A 123 1.31 5.37 11.52
C ILE A 123 0.22 4.31 11.30
N PHE A 124 0.20 3.59 10.17
CA PHE A 124 -0.78 2.53 9.95
C PHE A 124 -0.53 1.28 10.81
N MET A 125 0.70 1.00 11.20
CA MET A 125 0.97 0.02 12.26
C MET A 125 0.30 0.45 13.57
N GLY A 126 0.47 1.72 13.98
CA GLY A 126 -0.22 2.30 15.14
C GLY A 126 -1.74 2.28 15.02
N TYR A 127 -2.29 2.51 13.81
CA TYR A 127 -3.71 2.41 13.52
C TYR A 127 -4.27 1.01 13.86
N PHE A 128 -3.57 -0.06 13.49
CA PHE A 128 -3.99 -1.43 13.82
C PHE A 128 -3.79 -1.76 15.29
N LEU A 129 -2.71 -1.31 15.92
CA LEU A 129 -2.50 -1.48 17.37
C LEU A 129 -3.62 -0.82 18.16
N LEU A 130 -4.04 0.39 17.80
CA LEU A 130 -5.18 1.07 18.41
C LEU A 130 -6.47 0.25 18.26
N ARG A 131 -6.72 -0.29 17.07
CA ARG A 131 -7.91 -1.13 16.83
C ARG A 131 -7.91 -2.41 17.65
N MET A 132 -6.75 -2.97 17.94
CA MET A 132 -6.62 -4.18 18.76
C MET A 132 -6.77 -3.90 20.26
N SER A 133 -6.44 -2.69 20.71
CA SER A 133 -6.42 -2.32 22.13
C SER A 133 -7.72 -1.65 22.62
N THR A 134 -8.62 -1.28 21.71
CA THR A 134 -9.86 -0.55 22.06
C THR A 134 -11.05 -1.51 22.09
N GLU A 135 -11.66 -1.69 23.26
CA GLU A 135 -12.82 -2.59 23.43
C GLU A 135 -14.13 -1.99 22.90
N ASP A 136 -14.28 -0.66 23.03
CA ASP A 136 -15.45 0.08 22.55
C ASP A 136 -15.37 0.31 21.04
N ARG A 137 -16.23 -0.35 20.30
CA ARG A 137 -16.24 -0.32 18.83
C ARG A 137 -16.50 1.08 18.24
N ASP A 138 -17.31 1.90 18.89
CA ASP A 138 -17.59 3.26 18.38
C ASP A 138 -16.35 4.17 18.58
N LYS A 139 -15.69 4.06 19.72
CA LYS A 139 -14.41 4.75 19.96
C LYS A 139 -13.30 4.27 19.04
N GLU A 140 -13.18 2.96 18.88
CA GLU A 140 -12.21 2.33 17.96
C GLU A 140 -12.36 2.93 16.55
N SER A 141 -13.58 2.87 15.98
CA SER A 141 -13.84 3.31 14.62
C SER A 141 -13.62 4.81 14.44
N ARG A 142 -13.97 5.62 15.43
CA ARG A 142 -13.74 7.08 15.42
C ARG A 142 -12.27 7.44 15.42
N LEU A 143 -11.52 6.88 16.36
CA LEU A 143 -10.09 7.15 16.48
C LEU A 143 -9.33 6.66 15.25
N ALA A 144 -9.68 5.46 14.76
CA ALA A 144 -9.12 4.91 13.54
C ALA A 144 -9.39 5.79 12.32
N ALA A 145 -10.62 6.32 12.17
CA ALA A 145 -10.97 7.22 11.07
C ALA A 145 -10.14 8.51 11.12
N VAL A 146 -9.98 9.10 12.31
CA VAL A 146 -9.15 10.32 12.49
C VAL A 146 -7.69 10.05 12.13
N ILE A 147 -7.11 8.95 12.63
CA ILE A 147 -5.72 8.56 12.29
C ILE A 147 -5.57 8.34 10.80
N GLY A 148 -6.51 7.62 10.15
CA GLY A 148 -6.48 7.35 8.72
C GLY A 148 -6.50 8.64 7.89
N ILE A 149 -7.32 9.63 8.26
CA ILE A 149 -7.36 10.93 7.58
C ILE A 149 -6.04 11.68 7.77
N ILE A 150 -5.54 11.78 9.00
CA ILE A 150 -4.29 12.50 9.30
C ILE A 150 -3.10 11.87 8.58
N ALA A 151 -2.98 10.54 8.62
CA ALA A 151 -1.88 9.81 7.99
C ALA A 151 -1.80 10.06 6.50
N VAL A 152 -2.93 9.96 5.80
CA VAL A 152 -2.97 10.15 4.35
C VAL A 152 -2.78 11.63 3.98
N SER A 153 -3.41 12.56 4.73
CA SER A 153 -3.23 14.00 4.50
C SER A 153 -1.77 14.42 4.67
N TYR A 154 -1.11 13.94 5.73
CA TYR A 154 0.30 14.25 5.99
C TYR A 154 1.20 13.84 4.82
N THR A 155 1.03 12.63 4.31
CA THR A 155 1.87 12.15 3.20
C THR A 155 1.63 12.88 1.89
N HIS A 156 0.39 13.28 1.59
CA HIS A 156 0.09 14.06 0.40
C HIS A 156 0.58 15.52 0.48
N LEU A 157 0.60 16.11 1.69
CA LEU A 157 1.08 17.47 1.90
C LEU A 157 2.60 17.57 1.99
N THR A 158 3.26 16.48 2.39
CA THR A 158 4.73 16.44 2.57
C THR A 158 5.46 15.79 1.40
N LEU A 159 4.75 15.29 0.38
CA LEU A 159 5.38 14.99 -0.89
C LEU A 159 5.85 16.33 -1.47
N PRO A 160 7.15 16.66 -1.42
CA PRO A 160 7.60 17.94 -1.90
C PRO A 160 7.27 18.01 -3.38
N THR A 161 6.74 19.13 -3.82
CA THR A 161 6.95 19.62 -5.16
C THR A 161 8.45 19.52 -5.41
N ILE A 162 8.85 18.47 -6.12
CA ILE A 162 10.24 18.30 -6.54
C ILE A 162 10.45 19.34 -7.62
N GLU A 163 11.03 20.47 -7.24
CA GLU A 163 11.72 21.33 -8.17
C GLU A 163 13.10 20.74 -8.45
#